data_6bcbfe3fb86ca3a91fe31651087e938e
#
_entry.id   6bcbfe3fb86ca3a91fe31651087e938e
#
_cell.length_a   1.000
_cell.length_b   1.000
_cell.length_c   1.000
_cell.angle_alpha   90.00
_cell.angle_beta   90.00
_cell.angle_gamma   90.00
#
_symmetry.space_group_name_H-M   'P 1'
#
loop_
_entity.id
_entity.type
_entity.pdbx_description
1 polymer ?
#
loop_
_entity_poly.entity_id
_entity_poly.type
_entity_poly.pdbx_seq_one_letter_code
_entity_poly.pdbx_strand_id
1 'polypeptide(L)'
;DWLIRLLKEAKKHRLHTAIETCGYTSYEVLKEALDYLDVVFFDIKSMDDEKHKLYTGKSNQIILDNFKQLVQDAKTTKITARTPVIPGFNDTIEELEEIQHFVAKGKDISYEMLPYHRFGKGKYEMLGRTYPMGDALLSEEIKIYIQKQNEEWRKR
;
A
#
# COMPACT_ATOMS: atom_id res chain seq x y z
N ASP A 1 11.10 -17.71 -5.91
CA ASP A 1 11.00 -18.67 -6.93
C ASP A 1 10.46 -18.17 -8.21
N TRP A 2 9.19 -18.25 -8.55
CA TRP A 2 8.67 -17.75 -9.82
C TRP A 2 8.86 -16.24 -10.00
N LEU A 3 8.47 -15.44 -9.00
CA LEU A 3 8.63 -13.99 -9.02
C LEU A 3 10.08 -13.59 -9.24
N ILE A 4 10.99 -14.15 -8.48
CA ILE A 4 12.43 -13.85 -8.59
C ILE A 4 12.98 -14.21 -9.97
N ARG A 5 12.58 -15.34 -10.52
CA ARG A 5 12.98 -15.74 -11.89
C ARG A 5 12.45 -14.75 -12.94
N LEU A 6 11.20 -14.31 -12.80
CA LEU A 6 10.59 -13.31 -13.69
C LEU A 6 11.34 -11.98 -13.62
N LEU A 7 11.62 -11.49 -12.40
CA LEU A 7 12.35 -10.24 -12.18
C LEU A 7 13.79 -10.31 -12.75
N LYS A 8 14.48 -11.42 -12.51
CA LYS A 8 15.81 -11.66 -13.08
C LYS A 8 15.79 -11.60 -14.62
N GLU A 9 14.79 -12.23 -15.23
CA GLU A 9 14.66 -12.21 -16.70
C GLU A 9 14.33 -10.81 -17.22
N ALA A 10 13.42 -10.08 -16.56
CA ALA A 10 13.12 -8.70 -16.90
C ALA A 10 14.38 -7.80 -16.86
N LYS A 11 15.24 -7.98 -15.84
CA LYS A 11 16.50 -7.23 -15.74
C LYS A 11 17.50 -7.55 -16.84
N LYS A 12 17.58 -8.81 -17.30
CA LYS A 12 18.42 -9.15 -18.47
C LYS A 12 17.99 -8.37 -19.71
N HIS A 13 16.70 -8.12 -19.85
CA HIS A 13 16.13 -7.33 -20.95
C HIS A 13 16.12 -5.83 -20.68
N ARG A 14 16.78 -5.36 -19.58
CA ARG A 14 16.85 -3.95 -19.16
C ARG A 14 15.47 -3.30 -18.95
N LEU A 15 14.48 -4.09 -18.55
CA LEU A 15 13.14 -3.57 -18.24
C LEU A 15 13.14 -2.91 -16.87
N HIS A 16 12.40 -1.82 -16.77
CA HIS A 16 12.07 -1.20 -15.49
C HIS A 16 11.04 -2.09 -14.77
N THR A 17 11.28 -2.39 -13.50
CA THR A 17 10.49 -3.36 -12.72
C THR A 17 9.84 -2.70 -11.52
N ALA A 18 8.58 -2.97 -11.31
CA ALA A 18 7.83 -2.52 -10.16
C ALA A 18 6.94 -3.63 -9.61
N ILE A 19 6.71 -3.63 -8.30
CA ILE A 19 5.68 -4.48 -7.67
C ILE A 19 4.72 -3.64 -6.85
N GLU A 20 3.50 -4.14 -6.72
CA GLU A 20 2.52 -3.71 -5.73
C GLU A 20 2.31 -4.82 -4.72
N THR A 21 2.44 -4.51 -3.44
CA THR A 21 2.35 -5.50 -2.36
C THR A 21 1.85 -4.86 -1.06
N CYS A 22 1.22 -5.66 -0.20
CA CYS A 22 1.04 -5.29 1.21
C CYS A 22 2.13 -5.89 2.11
N GLY A 23 3.09 -6.61 1.54
CA GLY A 23 4.18 -7.20 2.31
C GLY A 23 3.79 -8.30 3.28
N TYR A 24 2.63 -8.94 3.14
CA TYR A 24 2.22 -10.07 3.98
C TYR A 24 2.91 -11.37 3.54
N THR A 25 4.19 -11.45 3.79
CA THR A 25 5.07 -12.59 3.45
C THR A 25 6.25 -12.63 4.42
N SER A 26 7.13 -13.65 4.34
CA SER A 26 8.41 -13.57 5.06
C SER A 26 9.30 -12.48 4.45
N TYR A 27 10.07 -11.80 5.31
CA TYR A 27 10.91 -10.68 4.85
C TYR A 27 11.97 -11.12 3.84
N GLU A 28 12.49 -12.34 3.96
CA GLU A 28 13.50 -12.89 3.04
C GLU A 28 13.06 -12.84 1.59
N VAL A 29 11.76 -13.09 1.32
CA VAL A 29 11.19 -13.02 -0.03
C VAL A 29 11.21 -11.58 -0.57
N LEU A 30 10.84 -10.61 0.25
CA LEU A 30 10.91 -9.19 -0.13
C LEU A 30 12.35 -8.75 -0.35
N LYS A 31 13.25 -9.15 0.53
CA LYS A 31 14.67 -8.82 0.46
C LYS A 31 15.32 -9.36 -0.82
N GLU A 32 15.05 -10.61 -1.19
CA GLU A 32 15.57 -11.17 -2.44
C GLU A 32 15.02 -10.43 -3.67
N ALA A 33 13.75 -9.99 -3.61
CA ALA A 33 13.14 -9.24 -4.71
C ALA A 33 13.76 -7.85 -4.90
N LEU A 34 14.19 -7.18 -3.81
CA LEU A 34 14.76 -5.82 -3.85
C LEU A 34 15.91 -5.68 -4.84
N ASP A 35 16.76 -6.68 -4.99
CA ASP A 35 17.91 -6.66 -5.90
C ASP A 35 17.49 -6.52 -7.39
N TYR A 36 16.22 -6.75 -7.68
CA TYR A 36 15.66 -6.77 -9.05
C TYR A 36 14.51 -5.77 -9.23
N LEU A 37 14.27 -4.88 -8.25
CA LEU A 37 13.16 -3.92 -8.30
C LEU A 37 13.68 -2.49 -8.40
N ASP A 38 13.08 -1.71 -9.30
CA ASP A 38 13.29 -0.27 -9.37
C ASP A 38 12.30 0.48 -8.48
N VAL A 39 11.07 -0.05 -8.33
CA VAL A 39 10.02 0.56 -7.53
C VAL A 39 9.24 -0.50 -6.75
N VAL A 40 8.90 -0.18 -5.51
CA VAL A 40 7.94 -0.91 -4.68
C VAL A 40 6.81 0.04 -4.28
N PHE A 41 5.59 -0.31 -4.64
CA PHE A 41 4.37 0.26 -4.07
C PHE A 41 3.93 -0.62 -2.90
N PHE A 42 3.97 -0.06 -1.69
CA PHE A 42 3.72 -0.83 -0.47
C PHE A 42 2.46 -0.34 0.23
N ASP A 43 1.44 -1.18 0.31
CA ASP A 43 0.15 -0.82 0.90
C ASP A 43 0.15 -0.98 2.42
N ILE A 44 -0.08 0.13 3.15
CA ILE A 44 -0.35 0.16 4.59
C ILE A 44 -1.79 0.61 4.78
N LYS A 45 -2.64 -0.27 5.34
CA LYS A 45 -4.09 -0.05 5.35
C LYS A 45 -4.61 0.46 6.70
N SER A 46 -3.97 0.10 7.81
CA SER A 46 -4.31 0.57 9.16
C SER A 46 -3.13 0.34 10.10
N MET A 47 -2.99 1.19 11.10
CA MET A 47 -2.08 0.99 12.24
C MET A 47 -2.72 0.14 13.33
N ASP A 48 -4.05 0.12 13.44
CA ASP A 48 -4.82 -0.70 14.37
C ASP A 48 -4.88 -2.15 13.90
N ASP A 49 -4.27 -3.07 14.66
CA ASP A 49 -4.18 -4.49 14.34
C ASP A 49 -5.54 -5.21 14.40
N GLU A 50 -6.37 -4.87 15.39
CA GLU A 50 -7.69 -5.50 15.53
C GLU A 50 -8.63 -5.08 14.40
N LYS A 51 -8.62 -3.80 14.06
CA LYS A 51 -9.36 -3.26 12.93
C LYS A 51 -8.86 -3.85 11.60
N HIS A 52 -7.54 -3.96 11.43
CA HIS A 52 -6.95 -4.59 10.26
C HIS A 52 -7.36 -6.06 10.13
N LYS A 53 -7.36 -6.83 11.23
CA LYS A 53 -7.84 -8.22 11.25
C LYS A 53 -9.32 -8.32 10.88
N LEU A 54 -10.14 -7.42 11.42
CA LEU A 54 -11.58 -7.41 11.14
C LEU A 54 -11.87 -7.26 9.65
N TYR A 55 -11.16 -6.35 8.97
CA TYR A 55 -11.43 -6.01 7.56
C TYR A 55 -10.66 -6.86 6.55
N THR A 56 -9.49 -7.39 6.91
CA THR A 56 -8.61 -8.13 5.99
C THR A 56 -8.47 -9.61 6.34
N GLY A 57 -8.89 -10.00 7.54
CA GLY A 57 -8.69 -11.37 8.08
C GLY A 57 -7.26 -11.65 8.54
N LYS A 58 -6.36 -10.65 8.58
CA LYS A 58 -4.93 -10.81 8.91
C LYS A 58 -4.43 -9.70 9.82
N SER A 59 -3.46 -10.04 10.70
CA SER A 59 -2.72 -9.05 11.49
C SER A 59 -1.89 -8.14 10.57
N ASN A 60 -1.75 -6.85 10.94
CA ASN A 60 -0.87 -5.92 10.25
C ASN A 60 0.58 -5.99 10.76
N GLN A 61 0.88 -6.71 11.84
CA GLN A 61 2.20 -6.69 12.48
C GLN A 61 3.34 -7.04 11.52
N ILE A 62 3.21 -8.16 10.80
CA ILE A 62 4.22 -8.57 9.81
C ILE A 62 4.35 -7.55 8.67
N ILE A 63 3.25 -6.89 8.29
CA ILE A 63 3.25 -5.86 7.24
C ILE A 63 4.08 -4.66 7.68
N LEU A 64 3.83 -4.15 8.90
CA LEU A 64 4.52 -3.00 9.45
C LEU A 64 6.00 -3.28 9.71
N ASP A 65 6.33 -4.48 10.19
CA ASP A 65 7.71 -4.88 10.44
C ASP A 65 8.48 -5.08 9.12
N ASN A 66 7.84 -5.68 8.11
CA ASN A 66 8.41 -5.81 6.77
C ASN A 66 8.63 -4.44 6.11
N PHE A 67 7.71 -3.49 6.29
CA PHE A 67 7.91 -2.13 5.78
C PHE A 67 9.14 -1.46 6.38
N LYS A 68 9.31 -1.54 7.71
CA LYS A 68 10.50 -0.97 8.39
C LYS A 68 11.79 -1.55 7.84
N GLN A 69 11.85 -2.89 7.68
CA GLN A 69 13.03 -3.57 7.17
C GLN A 69 13.28 -3.22 5.69
N LEU A 70 12.22 -3.18 4.88
CA LEU A 70 12.29 -2.81 3.48
C LEU A 70 12.91 -1.41 3.29
N VAL A 71 12.47 -0.43 4.09
CA VAL A 71 13.00 0.94 4.07
C VAL A 71 14.49 0.99 4.43
N GLN A 72 14.94 0.14 5.37
CA GLN A 72 16.35 0.07 5.76
C GLN A 72 17.22 -0.59 4.70
N ASP A 73 16.71 -1.62 4.03
CA ASP A 73 17.48 -2.42 3.07
C ASP A 73 17.43 -1.87 1.63
N ALA A 74 16.44 -1.05 1.30
CA ALA A 74 16.33 -0.43 -0.03
C ALA A 74 17.43 0.60 -0.25
N LYS A 75 18.39 0.28 -1.13
CA LYS A 75 19.53 1.16 -1.46
C LYS A 75 19.24 2.05 -2.67
N THR A 76 18.67 1.45 -3.70
CA THR A 76 18.40 2.10 -5.01
C THR A 76 16.94 1.98 -5.42
N THR A 77 16.20 1.06 -4.82
CA THR A 77 14.77 0.85 -5.07
C THR A 77 13.97 1.98 -4.48
N LYS A 78 13.15 2.63 -5.29
CA LYS A 78 12.21 3.65 -4.82
C LYS A 78 11.04 2.99 -4.09
N ILE A 79 10.70 3.49 -2.91
CA ILE A 79 9.56 3.00 -2.14
C ILE A 79 8.48 4.08 -2.13
N THR A 80 7.28 3.72 -2.54
CA THR A 80 6.07 4.52 -2.37
C THR A 80 5.12 3.76 -1.45
N ALA A 81 4.96 4.22 -0.22
CA ALA A 81 3.91 3.72 0.65
C ALA A 81 2.56 4.25 0.17
N ARG A 82 1.53 3.40 0.18
CA ARG A 82 0.18 3.79 -0.24
C ARG A 82 -0.84 3.38 0.80
N THR A 83 -1.88 4.20 0.95
CA THR A 83 -3.03 3.88 1.79
C THR A 83 -4.30 3.98 0.97
N PRO A 84 -4.91 2.84 0.57
CA PRO A 84 -6.29 2.85 0.08
C PRO A 84 -7.22 3.31 1.21
N VAL A 85 -7.87 4.46 1.04
CA VAL A 85 -8.79 5.02 2.03
C VAL A 85 -10.20 4.51 1.75
N ILE A 86 -10.72 3.68 2.65
CA ILE A 86 -11.97 2.92 2.46
C ILE A 86 -13.02 3.41 3.45
N PRO A 87 -14.23 3.80 2.99
CA PRO A 87 -15.32 4.24 3.86
C PRO A 87 -15.66 3.23 4.95
N GLY A 88 -15.71 3.70 6.21
CA GLY A 88 -16.01 2.89 7.39
C GLY A 88 -14.87 1.99 7.86
N PHE A 89 -13.72 2.01 7.18
CA PHE A 89 -12.55 1.24 7.61
C PHE A 89 -11.44 2.14 8.18
N ASN A 90 -10.88 3.01 7.38
CA ASN A 90 -9.72 3.83 7.73
C ASN A 90 -9.88 5.28 7.23
N ASP A 91 -11.11 5.77 7.20
CA ASP A 91 -11.48 7.07 6.63
C ASP A 91 -11.67 8.17 7.68
N THR A 92 -10.89 8.13 8.77
CA THR A 92 -10.79 9.25 9.71
C THR A 92 -9.45 9.95 9.57
N ILE A 93 -9.41 11.26 9.88
CA ILE A 93 -8.17 12.05 9.80
C ILE A 93 -7.12 11.48 10.75
N GLU A 94 -7.51 11.11 11.95
CA GLU A 94 -6.63 10.56 12.99
C GLU A 94 -5.93 9.29 12.51
N GLU A 95 -6.67 8.35 11.92
CA GLU A 95 -6.08 7.11 11.38
C GLU A 95 -5.13 7.36 10.22
N LEU A 96 -5.47 8.29 9.34
CA LEU A 96 -4.62 8.67 8.21
C LEU A 96 -3.34 9.36 8.69
N GLU A 97 -3.42 10.20 9.73
CA GLU A 97 -2.25 10.83 10.35
C GLU A 97 -1.34 9.81 11.05
N GLU A 98 -1.89 8.81 11.73
CA GLU A 98 -1.08 7.73 12.33
C GLU A 98 -0.26 7.00 11.28
N ILE A 99 -0.86 6.66 10.13
CA ILE A 99 -0.14 6.02 9.02
C ILE A 99 0.92 6.97 8.46
N GLN A 100 0.60 8.25 8.24
CA GLN A 100 1.57 9.24 7.76
C GLN A 100 2.75 9.39 8.71
N HIS A 101 2.50 9.47 10.02
CA HIS A 101 3.56 9.53 11.03
C HIS A 101 4.45 8.28 11.03
N PHE A 102 3.87 7.11 10.80
CA PHE A 102 4.64 5.88 10.68
C PHE A 102 5.54 5.89 9.43
N VAL A 103 4.99 6.25 8.27
CA VAL A 103 5.73 6.31 6.99
C VAL A 103 6.80 7.39 7.03
N ALA A 104 6.54 8.53 7.63
CA ALA A 104 7.47 9.67 7.71
C ALA A 104 8.75 9.38 8.53
N LYS A 105 8.79 8.29 9.30
CA LYS A 105 10.02 7.82 9.97
C LYS A 105 11.01 7.19 8.99
N GLY A 106 10.55 6.80 7.81
CA GLY A 106 11.40 6.29 6.73
C GLY A 106 12.11 7.41 6.00
N LYS A 107 13.33 7.13 5.52
CA LYS A 107 14.12 8.06 4.71
C LYS A 107 13.79 7.87 3.24
N ASP A 108 13.66 8.95 2.49
CA ASP A 108 13.47 8.93 1.02
C ASP A 108 12.24 8.10 0.56
N ILE A 109 11.14 8.15 1.35
CA ILE A 109 9.89 7.44 1.05
C ILE A 109 8.89 8.44 0.49
N SER A 110 8.28 8.07 -0.65
CA SER A 110 7.08 8.73 -1.14
C SER A 110 5.84 8.12 -0.46
N TYR A 111 4.79 8.93 -0.30
CA TYR A 111 3.52 8.46 0.25
C TYR A 111 2.35 8.96 -0.56
N GLU A 112 1.35 8.12 -0.75
CA GLU A 112 0.13 8.45 -1.48
C GLU A 112 -1.10 7.82 -0.82
N MET A 113 -2.11 8.62 -0.55
CA MET A 113 -3.43 8.16 -0.18
C MET A 113 -4.26 7.95 -1.45
N LEU A 114 -4.86 6.78 -1.59
CA LEU A 114 -5.70 6.42 -2.73
C LEU A 114 -7.18 6.53 -2.32
N PRO A 115 -7.93 7.52 -2.81
CA PRO A 115 -9.32 7.65 -2.45
C PRO A 115 -10.13 6.47 -3.00
N TYR A 116 -11.06 5.97 -2.17
CA TYR A 116 -11.95 4.89 -2.55
C TYR A 116 -12.74 5.21 -3.84
N HIS A 117 -12.85 4.21 -4.71
CA HIS A 117 -13.66 4.25 -5.91
C HIS A 117 -14.40 2.91 -6.14
N ARG A 118 -15.53 2.95 -6.84
CA ARG A 118 -16.39 1.78 -7.07
C ARG A 118 -16.10 1.02 -8.38
N PHE A 119 -14.93 1.16 -8.97
CA PHE A 119 -14.59 0.48 -10.24
C PHE A 119 -14.63 -1.05 -10.14
N GLY A 120 -14.48 -1.61 -8.94
CA GLY A 120 -14.62 -3.04 -8.69
C GLY A 120 -16.05 -3.58 -8.76
N LYS A 121 -17.10 -2.73 -8.67
CA LYS A 121 -18.50 -3.16 -8.61
C LYS A 121 -18.88 -4.08 -9.78
N GLY A 122 -18.53 -3.72 -11.00
CA GLY A 122 -18.82 -4.54 -12.18
C GLY A 122 -18.18 -5.93 -12.15
N LYS A 123 -17.03 -6.10 -11.48
CA LYS A 123 -16.41 -7.43 -11.31
C LYS A 123 -17.23 -8.33 -10.38
N TYR A 124 -17.82 -7.77 -9.34
CA TYR A 124 -18.71 -8.50 -8.45
C TYR A 124 -19.97 -8.97 -9.20
N GLU A 125 -20.55 -8.09 -9.99
CA GLU A 125 -21.73 -8.42 -10.84
C GLU A 125 -21.41 -9.55 -11.82
N MET A 126 -20.26 -9.49 -12.53
CA MET A 126 -19.80 -10.55 -13.42
C MET A 126 -19.60 -11.89 -12.72
N LEU A 127 -19.24 -11.89 -11.43
CA LEU A 127 -19.06 -13.10 -10.62
C LEU A 127 -20.36 -13.55 -9.92
N GLY A 128 -21.49 -12.89 -10.17
CA GLY A 128 -22.77 -13.17 -9.49
C GLY A 128 -22.71 -12.91 -7.98
N ARG A 129 -21.86 -11.99 -7.53
CA ARG A 129 -21.64 -11.66 -6.12
C ARG A 129 -22.23 -10.28 -5.78
N THR A 130 -22.79 -10.16 -4.58
CA THR A 130 -23.20 -8.85 -4.06
C THR A 130 -21.98 -8.00 -3.74
N TYR A 131 -21.99 -6.75 -4.19
CA TYR A 131 -20.94 -5.79 -3.87
C TYR A 131 -21.04 -5.35 -2.40
N PRO A 132 -20.04 -5.63 -1.56
CA PRO A 132 -20.17 -5.48 -0.10
C PRO A 132 -20.24 -4.01 0.36
N MET A 133 -19.71 -3.08 -0.43
CA MET A 133 -19.67 -1.66 -0.09
C MET A 133 -20.94 -0.89 -0.46
N GLY A 134 -21.91 -1.51 -1.17
CA GLY A 134 -23.14 -0.83 -1.57
C GLY A 134 -22.87 0.49 -2.27
N ASP A 135 -23.46 1.57 -1.71
CA ASP A 135 -23.29 2.95 -2.20
C ASP A 135 -22.38 3.80 -1.30
N ALA A 136 -21.54 3.17 -0.46
CA ALA A 136 -20.60 3.88 0.40
C ALA A 136 -19.66 4.80 -0.41
N LEU A 137 -19.46 6.01 0.10
CA LEU A 137 -18.57 7.02 -0.47
C LEU A 137 -17.78 7.68 0.67
N LEU A 138 -16.61 8.17 0.37
CA LEU A 138 -15.86 9.05 1.28
C LEU A 138 -16.59 10.39 1.44
N SER A 139 -16.53 10.97 2.63
CA SER A 139 -17.00 12.34 2.87
C SER A 139 -16.18 13.35 2.06
N GLU A 140 -16.77 14.52 1.77
CA GLU A 140 -16.04 15.59 1.09
C GLU A 140 -14.85 16.09 1.92
N GLU A 141 -14.99 16.12 3.24
CA GLU A 141 -13.90 16.48 4.16
C GLU A 141 -12.68 15.56 3.97
N ILE A 142 -12.89 14.25 3.96
CA ILE A 142 -11.81 13.26 3.76
C ILE A 142 -11.21 13.37 2.36
N LYS A 143 -12.01 13.61 1.32
CA LYS A 143 -11.49 13.81 -0.03
C LYS A 143 -10.58 15.03 -0.14
N ILE A 144 -10.99 16.15 0.45
CA ILE A 144 -10.21 17.39 0.50
C ILE A 144 -8.91 17.15 1.29
N TYR A 145 -8.99 16.45 2.43
CA TYR A 145 -7.83 16.09 3.23
C TYR A 145 -6.83 15.24 2.43
N ILE A 146 -7.28 14.19 1.75
CA ILE A 146 -6.45 13.32 0.91
C ILE A 146 -5.75 14.15 -0.17
N GLN A 147 -6.47 14.99 -0.88
CA GLN A 147 -5.90 15.83 -1.94
C GLN A 147 -4.78 16.71 -1.41
N LYS A 148 -5.05 17.44 -0.32
CA LYS A 148 -4.09 18.34 0.32
C LYS A 148 -2.83 17.58 0.76
N GLN A 149 -2.99 16.45 1.44
CA GLN A 149 -1.86 15.67 1.94
C GLN A 149 -1.03 15.08 0.79
N ASN A 150 -1.65 14.56 -0.26
CA ASN A 150 -0.94 14.08 -1.44
C ASN A 150 -0.13 15.19 -2.13
N GLU A 151 -0.64 16.42 -2.19
CA GLU A 151 0.09 17.57 -2.72
C GLU A 151 1.30 17.95 -1.84
N GLU A 152 1.17 17.85 -0.51
CA GLU A 152 2.26 18.11 0.43
C GLU A 152 3.37 17.04 0.31
N TRP A 153 3.00 15.77 0.21
CA TRP A 153 3.97 14.69 0.06
C TRP A 153 4.73 14.74 -1.27
N ARG A 154 4.13 15.19 -2.35
CA ARG A 154 4.80 15.38 -3.66
C ARG A 154 5.87 16.48 -3.66
N LYS A 155 5.87 17.36 -2.66
CA LYS A 155 6.83 18.46 -2.53
C LYS A 155 8.05 18.13 -1.67
N ARG A 156 8.02 16.98 -0.99
CA ARG A 156 9.13 16.49 -0.17
C ARG A 156 10.20 15.81 -1.02
#